data_ba069ac5244eb9e2f3c4fff1da25564a
#
_entry.id   ba069ac5244eb9e2f3c4fff1da25564a
#
_cell.length_a   1.000
_cell.length_b   1.000
_cell.length_c   1.000
_cell.angle_alpha   90.00
_cell.angle_beta   90.00
_cell.angle_gamma   90.00
#
_symmetry.space_group_name_H-M   'P 1'
#
loop_
_entity.id
_entity.type
_entity.pdbx_description
1 polymer ?
#
loop_
_entity_poly.entity_id
_entity_poly.type
_entity_poly.pdbx_seq_one_letter_code
_entity_poly.pdbx_strand_id
1 'polypeptide(L)'
;MNNAKLQLPVCIILAAGYSKRLGQPKALLEIKGEYLINNIVKKLRKHDLEILIITNKELFDPINNSTKDAEVIINPRPEMGRTGSLQVGLRHLKDNFSKNFKTIVVPIDRPGFSNATISKLISLNSTSSPMKNGKGGHPILLSAVDISKILCAEPNIPLRDIIAPTRFEVNDNYLHLNIDTEDDVKLLLDYYIQDESNF
;
A
#
# COMPACT_ATOMS: atom_id res chain seq x y z
N MET A 1 10.93 2.59 34.14
CA MET A 1 10.41 3.32 32.97
C MET A 1 10.35 2.32 31.82
N ASN A 2 9.17 1.77 31.52
CA ASN A 2 9.00 0.84 30.40
C ASN A 2 9.18 1.61 29.10
N ASN A 3 10.32 1.45 28.42
CA ASN A 3 10.45 1.78 27.02
C ASN A 3 9.53 0.83 26.23
N ALA A 4 8.28 1.21 26.05
CA ALA A 4 7.43 0.58 25.04
C ALA A 4 8.13 0.85 23.70
N LYS A 5 8.86 -0.15 23.18
CA LYS A 5 9.37 -0.14 21.81
C LYS A 5 8.18 0.21 20.93
N LEU A 6 8.20 1.37 20.27
CA LEU A 6 7.15 1.72 19.32
C LEU A 6 7.10 0.59 18.29
N GLN A 7 6.00 -0.16 18.33
CA GLN A 7 5.79 -1.25 17.38
C GLN A 7 5.66 -0.63 15.99
N LEU A 8 6.53 -1.03 15.06
CA LEU A 8 6.45 -0.59 13.68
C LEU A 8 5.07 -0.96 13.08
N PRO A 9 4.51 -0.14 12.21
CA PRO A 9 3.28 -0.49 11.52
C PRO A 9 3.51 -1.67 10.57
N VAL A 10 2.53 -2.56 10.43
CA VAL A 10 2.52 -3.55 9.36
C VAL A 10 2.06 -2.88 8.07
N CYS A 11 2.67 -3.23 6.94
CA CYS A 11 2.30 -2.68 5.65
C CYS A 11 1.36 -3.63 4.89
N ILE A 12 0.21 -3.13 4.42
CA ILE A 12 -0.69 -3.86 3.54
C ILE A 12 -0.57 -3.30 2.12
N ILE A 13 -0.14 -4.14 1.16
CA ILE A 13 -0.17 -3.81 -0.27
C ILE A 13 -1.46 -4.35 -0.87
N LEU A 14 -2.26 -3.48 -1.52
CA LEU A 14 -3.49 -3.86 -2.19
C LEU A 14 -3.23 -4.12 -3.67
N ALA A 15 -3.23 -5.38 -4.08
CA ALA A 15 -2.92 -5.87 -5.42
C ALA A 15 -4.00 -6.82 -5.99
N ALA A 16 -5.25 -6.76 -5.48
CA ALA A 16 -6.33 -7.67 -5.87
C ALA A 16 -7.14 -7.19 -7.09
N GLY A 17 -6.85 -6.02 -7.65
CA GLY A 17 -7.57 -5.44 -8.78
C GLY A 17 -7.28 -6.15 -10.11
N TYR A 18 -8.29 -6.24 -10.98
CA TYR A 18 -8.20 -6.93 -12.29
C TYR A 18 -7.49 -6.15 -13.40
N SER A 19 -7.09 -4.89 -13.15
CA SER A 19 -6.35 -4.03 -14.12
C SER A 19 -6.98 -3.94 -15.52
N LYS A 20 -8.32 -4.00 -15.63
CA LYS A 20 -9.07 -4.14 -16.91
C LYS A 20 -8.71 -3.08 -17.96
N ARG A 21 -8.46 -1.82 -17.54
CA ARG A 21 -8.12 -0.71 -18.46
C ARG A 21 -6.71 -0.83 -19.04
N LEU A 22 -5.78 -1.36 -18.25
CA LEU A 22 -4.39 -1.54 -18.68
C LEU A 22 -4.19 -2.82 -19.51
N GLY A 23 -5.13 -3.78 -19.44
CA GLY A 23 -5.04 -5.06 -20.16
C GLY A 23 -4.03 -6.05 -19.60
N GLN A 24 -3.26 -5.67 -18.57
CA GLN A 24 -2.28 -6.55 -17.90
C GLN A 24 -2.23 -6.25 -16.39
N PRO A 25 -1.86 -7.26 -15.56
CA PRO A 25 -1.80 -7.09 -14.11
C PRO A 25 -0.74 -6.05 -13.69
N LYS A 26 -1.17 -4.98 -12.99
CA LYS A 26 -0.26 -3.92 -12.53
C LYS A 26 0.87 -4.44 -11.64
N ALA A 27 0.56 -5.41 -10.77
CA ALA A 27 1.55 -6.00 -9.87
C ALA A 27 2.72 -6.67 -10.61
N LEU A 28 2.47 -7.19 -11.81
CA LEU A 28 3.42 -7.92 -12.65
C LEU A 28 3.98 -7.06 -13.80
N LEU A 29 3.79 -5.73 -13.77
CA LEU A 29 4.49 -4.84 -14.70
C LEU A 29 5.99 -4.96 -14.46
N GLU A 30 6.73 -5.23 -15.52
CA GLU A 30 8.19 -5.35 -15.47
C GLU A 30 8.86 -3.98 -15.52
N ILE A 31 9.64 -3.66 -14.49
CA ILE A 31 10.37 -2.42 -14.32
C ILE A 31 11.84 -2.76 -14.05
N LYS A 32 12.73 -2.43 -14.98
CA LYS A 32 14.18 -2.75 -14.88
C LYS A 32 14.45 -4.24 -14.56
N GLY A 33 13.72 -5.15 -15.19
CA GLY A 33 13.88 -6.59 -15.02
C GLY A 33 13.24 -7.17 -13.74
N GLU A 34 12.45 -6.40 -13.01
CA GLU A 34 11.71 -6.86 -11.82
C GLU A 34 10.25 -6.44 -11.88
N TYR A 35 9.37 -7.21 -11.26
CA TYR A 35 7.96 -6.83 -11.16
C TYR A 35 7.75 -5.63 -10.23
N LEU A 36 6.77 -4.79 -10.56
CA LEU A 36 6.40 -3.61 -9.76
C LEU A 36 6.16 -3.97 -8.30
N ILE A 37 5.50 -5.10 -8.03
CA ILE A 37 5.25 -5.57 -6.66
C ILE A 37 6.56 -5.78 -5.89
N ASN A 38 7.59 -6.35 -6.51
CA ASN A 38 8.89 -6.59 -5.87
C ASN A 38 9.62 -5.27 -5.57
N ASN A 39 9.54 -4.31 -6.50
CA ASN A 39 10.12 -2.97 -6.30
C ASN A 39 9.49 -2.27 -5.09
N ILE A 40 8.16 -2.36 -4.94
CA ILE A 40 7.45 -1.79 -3.77
C ILE A 40 7.83 -2.54 -2.50
N VAL A 41 7.86 -3.87 -2.51
CA VAL A 41 8.27 -4.70 -1.35
C VAL A 41 9.69 -4.32 -0.91
N LYS A 42 10.67 -4.28 -1.82
CA LYS A 42 12.06 -3.88 -1.51
C LYS A 42 12.13 -2.48 -0.88
N LYS A 43 11.39 -1.50 -1.43
CA LYS A 43 11.32 -0.14 -0.87
C LYS A 43 10.81 -0.14 0.57
N LEU A 44 9.75 -0.87 0.87
CA LEU A 44 9.16 -0.95 2.21
C LEU A 44 10.05 -1.72 3.20
N ARG A 45 10.73 -2.77 2.75
CA ARG A 45 11.68 -3.57 3.56
C ARG A 45 12.90 -2.76 4.02
N LYS A 46 13.30 -1.70 3.31
CA LYS A 46 14.35 -0.76 3.79
C LYS A 46 14.01 -0.08 5.12
N HIS A 47 12.74 -0.09 5.52
CA HIS A 47 12.24 0.46 6.77
C HIS A 47 11.88 -0.62 7.81
N ASP A 48 12.35 -1.86 7.63
CA ASP A 48 12.09 -3.01 8.50
C ASP A 48 10.59 -3.32 8.71
N LEU A 49 9.74 -2.93 7.74
CA LEU A 49 8.31 -3.18 7.81
C LEU A 49 7.99 -4.64 7.49
N GLU A 50 7.09 -5.24 8.27
CA GLU A 50 6.42 -6.47 7.88
C GLU A 50 5.39 -6.16 6.77
N ILE A 51 5.32 -7.02 5.76
CA ILE A 51 4.52 -6.76 4.55
C ILE A 51 3.53 -7.88 4.31
N LEU A 52 2.27 -7.49 4.17
CA LEU A 52 1.16 -8.35 3.78
C LEU A 52 0.64 -7.89 2.41
N ILE A 53 0.59 -8.77 1.44
CA ILE A 53 0.05 -8.49 0.11
C ILE A 53 -1.33 -9.12 -0.02
N ILE A 54 -2.34 -8.30 -0.34
CA ILE A 54 -3.69 -8.78 -0.62
C ILE A 54 -3.89 -8.82 -2.13
N THR A 55 -4.08 -10.02 -2.66
CA THR A 55 -4.25 -10.26 -4.10
C THR A 55 -5.51 -11.07 -4.42
N ASN A 56 -5.81 -11.31 -5.68
CA ASN A 56 -6.85 -12.22 -6.12
C ASN A 56 -6.28 -13.62 -6.45
N LYS A 57 -7.16 -14.59 -6.69
CA LYS A 57 -6.77 -15.98 -6.94
C LYS A 57 -5.85 -16.14 -8.16
N GLU A 58 -6.07 -15.38 -9.23
CA GLU A 58 -5.31 -15.48 -10.48
C GLU A 58 -3.86 -14.99 -10.32
N LEU A 59 -3.65 -13.99 -9.46
CA LEU A 59 -2.35 -13.37 -9.24
C LEU A 59 -1.59 -13.95 -8.04
N PHE A 60 -2.21 -14.85 -7.27
CA PHE A 60 -1.60 -15.40 -6.06
C PHE A 60 -0.28 -16.10 -6.35
N ASP A 61 -0.27 -17.10 -7.22
CA ASP A 61 0.94 -17.88 -7.50
C ASP A 61 2.06 -17.03 -8.11
N PRO A 62 1.82 -16.18 -9.14
CA PRO A 62 2.86 -15.31 -9.68
C PRO A 62 3.47 -14.37 -8.63
N ILE A 63 2.64 -13.75 -7.78
CA ILE A 63 3.11 -12.82 -6.74
C ILE A 63 3.85 -13.59 -5.65
N ASN A 64 3.27 -14.67 -5.12
CA ASN A 64 3.86 -15.46 -4.04
C ASN A 64 5.21 -16.07 -4.43
N ASN A 65 5.36 -16.51 -5.67
CA ASN A 65 6.62 -17.06 -6.18
C ASN A 65 7.69 -15.98 -6.41
N SER A 66 7.30 -14.74 -6.69
CA SER A 66 8.22 -13.63 -6.96
C SER A 66 8.61 -12.83 -5.72
N THR A 67 7.78 -12.81 -4.67
CA THR A 67 8.00 -12.02 -3.44
C THR A 67 8.37 -12.90 -2.26
N LYS A 68 9.66 -12.97 -1.91
CA LYS A 68 10.14 -13.82 -0.80
C LYS A 68 10.00 -13.18 0.59
N ASP A 69 9.91 -11.84 0.66
CA ASP A 69 9.96 -11.07 1.90
C ASP A 69 8.59 -10.47 2.30
N ALA A 70 7.50 -11.09 1.83
CA ALA A 70 6.14 -10.66 2.13
C ALA A 70 5.20 -11.86 2.25
N GLU A 71 4.24 -11.78 3.15
CA GLU A 71 3.14 -12.74 3.21
C GLU A 71 2.10 -12.37 2.14
N VAL A 72 1.57 -13.37 1.42
CA VAL A 72 0.58 -13.16 0.35
C VAL A 72 -0.74 -13.83 0.71
N ILE A 73 -1.85 -13.08 0.65
CA ILE A 73 -3.18 -13.59 0.99
C ILE A 73 -4.16 -13.34 -0.16
N ILE A 74 -5.01 -14.32 -0.42
CA ILE A 74 -6.06 -14.23 -1.41
C ILE A 74 -7.27 -13.47 -0.83
N ASN A 75 -7.71 -12.40 -1.52
CA ASN A 75 -9.05 -11.87 -1.33
C ASN A 75 -10.03 -12.72 -2.15
N PRO A 76 -10.97 -13.45 -1.51
CA PRO A 76 -11.92 -14.29 -2.23
C PRO A 76 -13.00 -13.49 -2.98
N ARG A 77 -13.16 -12.19 -2.70
CA ARG A 77 -14.18 -11.31 -3.30
C ARG A 77 -13.59 -9.95 -3.71
N PRO A 78 -12.65 -9.93 -4.69
CA PRO A 78 -12.00 -8.70 -5.13
C PRO A 78 -12.97 -7.68 -5.77
N GLU A 79 -14.13 -8.13 -6.27
CA GLU A 79 -15.21 -7.30 -6.80
C GLU A 79 -15.83 -6.35 -5.77
N MET A 80 -15.69 -6.63 -4.47
CA MET A 80 -16.13 -5.75 -3.38
C MET A 80 -15.26 -4.49 -3.22
N GLY A 81 -14.25 -4.34 -4.07
CA GLY A 81 -13.43 -3.13 -4.15
C GLY A 81 -12.27 -3.05 -3.16
N ARG A 82 -11.68 -1.84 -3.09
CA ARG A 82 -10.44 -1.63 -2.30
C ARG A 82 -10.68 -1.76 -0.80
N THR A 83 -11.79 -1.26 -0.29
CA THR A 83 -12.13 -1.37 1.15
C THR A 83 -12.33 -2.81 1.55
N GLY A 84 -13.03 -3.62 0.73
CA GLY A 84 -13.16 -5.06 0.95
C GLY A 84 -11.81 -5.78 0.96
N SER A 85 -10.92 -5.46 0.03
CA SER A 85 -9.56 -6.01 0.02
C SER A 85 -8.76 -5.61 1.27
N LEU A 86 -8.87 -4.34 1.70
CA LEU A 86 -8.23 -3.86 2.92
C LEU A 86 -8.77 -4.58 4.16
N GLN A 87 -10.07 -4.79 4.26
CA GLN A 87 -10.69 -5.52 5.37
C GLN A 87 -10.19 -6.96 5.49
N VAL A 88 -9.92 -7.66 4.37
CA VAL A 88 -9.31 -9.00 4.38
C VAL A 88 -7.95 -8.95 5.10
N GLY A 89 -7.07 -8.02 4.70
CA GLY A 89 -5.77 -7.86 5.35
C GLY A 89 -5.87 -7.45 6.82
N LEU A 90 -6.75 -6.51 7.15
CA LEU A 90 -6.92 -6.03 8.53
C LEU A 90 -7.48 -7.12 9.46
N ARG A 91 -8.38 -8.00 8.99
CA ARG A 91 -8.86 -9.16 9.77
C ARG A 91 -7.72 -10.14 10.04
N HIS A 92 -6.96 -10.48 8.99
CA HIS A 92 -5.78 -11.35 9.15
C HIS A 92 -4.80 -10.78 10.19
N LEU A 93 -4.47 -9.49 10.13
CA LEU A 93 -3.58 -8.86 11.10
C LEU A 93 -4.18 -8.86 12.51
N LYS A 94 -5.49 -8.63 12.66
CA LYS A 94 -6.18 -8.65 13.96
C LYS A 94 -6.13 -10.03 14.63
N ASP A 95 -6.17 -11.09 13.84
CA ASP A 95 -6.15 -12.47 14.34
C ASP A 95 -4.74 -12.90 14.75
N ASN A 96 -3.67 -12.31 14.14
CA ASN A 96 -2.28 -12.69 14.35
C ASN A 96 -1.45 -11.69 15.17
N PHE A 97 -1.91 -10.44 15.34
CA PHE A 97 -1.20 -9.40 16.07
C PHE A 97 -1.97 -8.89 17.28
N SER A 98 -1.31 -8.15 18.17
CA SER A 98 -1.95 -7.53 19.34
C SER A 98 -3.05 -6.53 18.93
N LYS A 99 -4.01 -6.30 19.84
CA LYS A 99 -5.23 -5.50 19.60
C LYS A 99 -5.02 -4.06 19.10
N ASN A 100 -3.81 -3.48 19.24
CA ASN A 100 -3.52 -2.07 18.94
C ASN A 100 -2.34 -1.94 17.97
N PHE A 101 -2.52 -2.35 16.72
CA PHE A 101 -1.52 -2.14 15.67
C PHE A 101 -1.88 -0.95 14.78
N LYS A 102 -0.85 -0.36 14.16
CA LYS A 102 -0.97 0.61 13.07
C LYS A 102 -0.69 -0.10 11.76
N THR A 103 -1.26 0.40 10.67
CA THR A 103 -1.08 -0.19 9.35
C THR A 103 -0.81 0.88 8.31
N ILE A 104 0.22 0.68 7.47
CA ILE A 104 0.44 1.49 6.28
C ILE A 104 -0.21 0.77 5.09
N VAL A 105 -1.08 1.47 4.36
CA VAL A 105 -1.81 0.93 3.20
C VAL A 105 -1.22 1.49 1.92
N VAL A 106 -0.75 0.59 1.05
CA VAL A 106 -0.12 0.90 -0.23
C VAL A 106 -0.93 0.28 -1.37
N PRO A 107 -1.69 1.05 -2.14
CA PRO A 107 -2.28 0.54 -3.38
C PRO A 107 -1.19 0.30 -4.43
N ILE A 108 -1.24 -0.84 -5.12
CA ILE A 108 -0.25 -1.23 -6.14
C ILE A 108 -0.15 -0.22 -7.31
N ASP A 109 -1.23 0.49 -7.58
CA ASP A 109 -1.33 1.49 -8.64
C ASP A 109 -0.81 2.89 -8.24
N ARG A 110 -0.28 3.05 -7.02
CA ARG A 110 0.21 4.32 -6.45
C ARG A 110 1.65 4.22 -5.95
N PRO A 111 2.64 3.89 -6.80
CA PRO A 111 4.02 3.62 -6.37
C PRO A 111 4.89 4.86 -6.15
N GLY A 112 4.41 6.05 -6.52
CA GLY A 112 5.20 7.28 -6.64
C GLY A 112 5.56 7.99 -5.32
N PHE A 113 5.71 7.27 -4.22
CA PHE A 113 6.12 7.77 -2.91
C PHE A 113 7.61 7.50 -2.65
N SER A 114 8.27 8.38 -1.90
CA SER A 114 9.67 8.27 -1.52
C SER A 114 9.89 7.51 -0.20
N ASN A 115 11.16 7.13 0.06
CA ASN A 115 11.58 6.61 1.36
C ASN A 115 11.35 7.63 2.49
N ALA A 116 11.53 8.93 2.23
CA ALA A 116 11.26 9.99 3.21
C ALA A 116 9.78 10.03 3.63
N THR A 117 8.87 9.82 2.68
CA THR A 117 7.42 9.74 2.94
C THR A 117 7.08 8.53 3.83
N ILE A 118 7.69 7.36 3.60
CA ILE A 118 7.52 6.18 4.46
C ILE A 118 8.07 6.45 5.87
N SER A 119 9.28 6.98 6.00
CA SER A 119 9.87 7.34 7.30
C SER A 119 8.97 8.30 8.08
N LYS A 120 8.40 9.30 7.40
CA LYS A 120 7.46 10.24 8.01
C LYS A 120 6.20 9.54 8.52
N LEU A 121 5.57 8.68 7.70
CA LEU A 121 4.38 7.91 8.11
C LEU A 121 4.66 7.03 9.34
N ILE A 122 5.79 6.33 9.38
CA ILE A 122 6.18 5.47 10.50
C ILE A 122 6.26 6.28 11.81
N SER A 123 6.73 7.54 11.75
CA SER A 123 6.88 8.42 12.92
C SER A 123 5.54 8.95 13.47
N LEU A 124 4.44 8.83 12.74
CA LEU A 124 3.13 9.35 13.12
C LEU A 124 2.31 8.35 13.94
N ASN A 125 1.36 8.84 14.73
CA ASN A 125 0.48 8.03 15.58
C ASN A 125 -1.00 8.10 15.22
N SER A 126 -1.38 9.04 14.38
CA SER A 126 -2.75 9.22 13.89
C SER A 126 -2.86 8.83 12.43
N THR A 127 -4.07 8.53 11.97
CA THR A 127 -4.36 8.30 10.56
C THR A 127 -3.90 9.49 9.73
N SER A 128 -2.96 9.25 8.81
CA SER A 128 -2.27 10.31 8.08
C SER A 128 -1.97 9.91 6.65
N SER A 129 -1.90 10.89 5.76
CA SER A 129 -1.52 10.71 4.35
C SER A 129 -0.61 11.82 3.85
N PRO A 130 0.30 11.53 2.91
CA PRO A 130 1.07 12.58 2.24
C PRO A 130 0.15 13.45 1.38
N MET A 131 0.57 14.70 1.17
CA MET A 131 -0.10 15.67 0.32
C MET A 131 0.95 16.41 -0.53
N LYS A 132 0.59 16.74 -1.75
CA LYS A 132 1.36 17.64 -2.62
C LYS A 132 0.40 18.57 -3.36
N ASN A 133 0.70 19.88 -3.34
CA ASN A 133 -0.12 20.91 -4.00
C ASN A 133 -1.61 20.82 -3.59
N GLY A 134 -1.89 20.67 -2.29
CA GLY A 134 -3.24 20.60 -1.74
C GLY A 134 -4.00 19.29 -1.99
N LYS A 135 -3.45 18.36 -2.77
CA LYS A 135 -4.08 17.07 -3.09
C LYS A 135 -3.42 15.93 -2.30
N GLY A 136 -4.25 15.15 -1.58
CA GLY A 136 -3.78 13.98 -0.83
C GLY A 136 -3.33 12.82 -1.73
N GLY A 137 -2.40 12.01 -1.22
CA GLY A 137 -1.82 10.86 -1.91
C GLY A 137 -1.78 9.60 -1.05
N HIS A 138 -0.98 8.65 -1.50
CA HIS A 138 -0.68 7.39 -0.83
C HIS A 138 0.84 7.27 -0.62
N PRO A 139 1.27 6.43 0.34
CA PRO A 139 0.51 5.52 1.24
C PRO A 139 -0.30 6.25 2.32
N ILE A 140 -1.19 5.50 3.00
CA ILE A 140 -1.96 6.02 4.14
C ILE A 140 -1.59 5.23 5.40
N LEU A 141 -1.22 5.92 6.47
CA LEU A 141 -1.14 5.33 7.80
C LEU A 141 -2.53 5.28 8.42
N LEU A 142 -2.93 4.14 8.94
CA LEU A 142 -4.17 3.92 9.69
C LEU A 142 -3.86 3.75 11.18
N SER A 143 -4.53 4.50 12.03
CA SER A 143 -4.57 4.30 13.48
C SER A 143 -5.46 3.12 13.85
N ALA A 144 -5.29 2.55 15.05
CA ALA A 144 -6.15 1.47 15.55
C ALA A 144 -7.64 1.85 15.60
N VAL A 145 -7.95 3.14 15.86
CA VAL A 145 -9.32 3.64 15.88
C VAL A 145 -9.95 3.56 14.48
N ASP A 146 -9.24 4.02 13.46
CA ASP A 146 -9.78 4.03 12.10
C ASP A 146 -9.76 2.62 11.47
N ILE A 147 -8.82 1.76 11.86
CA ILE A 147 -8.88 0.32 11.55
C ILE A 147 -10.20 -0.29 12.03
N SER A 148 -10.63 0.02 13.26
CA SER A 148 -11.90 -0.47 13.79
C SER A 148 -13.11 0.03 13.00
N LYS A 149 -13.12 1.31 12.59
CA LYS A 149 -14.18 1.87 11.73
C LYS A 149 -14.24 1.15 10.38
N ILE A 150 -13.07 0.93 9.75
CA ILE A 150 -12.99 0.24 8.46
C ILE A 150 -13.52 -1.20 8.57
N LEU A 151 -13.17 -1.92 9.64
CA LEU A 151 -13.62 -3.29 9.83
C LEU A 151 -15.14 -3.41 10.06
N CYS A 152 -15.80 -2.35 10.55
CA CYS A 152 -17.25 -2.28 10.76
C CYS A 152 -18.03 -1.75 9.53
N ALA A 153 -17.33 -1.15 8.55
CA ALA A 153 -17.98 -0.56 7.37
C ALA A 153 -18.36 -1.64 6.34
N GLU A 154 -19.31 -1.31 5.47
CA GLU A 154 -19.61 -2.13 4.30
C GLU A 154 -18.41 -2.15 3.33
N PRO A 155 -18.05 -3.33 2.75
CA PRO A 155 -16.82 -3.49 2.00
C PRO A 155 -16.76 -2.68 0.68
N ASN A 156 -17.89 -2.27 0.14
CA ASN A 156 -18.00 -1.47 -1.09
C ASN A 156 -17.94 0.04 -0.85
N ILE A 157 -17.96 0.51 0.41
CA ILE A 157 -17.87 1.95 0.74
C ILE A 157 -16.44 2.44 0.47
N PRO A 158 -16.26 3.55 -0.27
CA PRO A 158 -14.93 4.13 -0.48
C PRO A 158 -14.27 4.53 0.84
N LEU A 159 -12.97 4.25 0.98
CA LEU A 159 -12.22 4.53 2.20
C LEU A 159 -12.31 6.01 2.65
N ARG A 160 -12.36 6.95 1.69
CA ARG A 160 -12.51 8.40 1.95
C ARG A 160 -13.82 8.78 2.63
N ASP A 161 -14.83 7.91 2.57
CA ASP A 161 -16.14 8.15 3.21
C ASP A 161 -16.19 7.55 4.63
N ILE A 162 -15.15 6.77 5.01
CA ILE A 162 -15.03 6.12 6.32
C ILE A 162 -14.06 6.87 7.24
N ILE A 163 -12.94 7.37 6.66
CA ILE A 163 -11.85 8.02 7.41
C ILE A 163 -11.44 9.36 6.78
N ALA A 164 -10.93 10.25 7.62
CA ALA A 164 -10.37 11.56 7.22
C ALA A 164 -8.91 11.67 7.69
N PRO A 165 -7.92 11.31 6.87
CA PRO A 165 -6.51 11.39 7.25
C PRO A 165 -6.05 12.83 7.48
N THR A 166 -5.24 13.05 8.52
CA THR A 166 -4.44 14.27 8.64
C THR A 166 -3.40 14.28 7.52
N ARG A 167 -3.30 15.39 6.79
CA ARG A 167 -2.41 15.51 5.64
C ARG A 167 -1.12 16.22 6.00
N PHE A 168 0.01 15.80 5.41
CA PHE A 168 1.30 16.46 5.53
C PHE A 168 1.93 16.63 4.14
N GLU A 169 2.57 17.79 3.91
CA GLU A 169 3.23 18.08 2.63
C GLU A 169 4.47 17.23 2.45
N VAL A 170 4.69 16.79 1.19
CA VAL A 170 5.87 16.05 0.72
C VAL A 170 6.37 16.59 -0.61
N ASN A 171 7.64 16.31 -0.92
CA ASN A 171 8.26 16.73 -2.17
C ASN A 171 8.21 15.68 -3.29
N ASP A 172 7.48 14.59 -3.10
CA ASP A 172 7.40 13.47 -4.04
C ASP A 172 6.79 13.91 -5.39
N ASN A 173 7.59 14.02 -6.44
CA ASN A 173 7.13 14.51 -7.75
C ASN A 173 6.06 13.62 -8.38
N TYR A 174 6.08 12.33 -8.07
CA TYR A 174 5.18 11.32 -8.60
C TYR A 174 4.11 10.86 -7.60
N LEU A 175 3.87 11.60 -6.49
CA LEU A 175 2.88 11.23 -5.45
C LEU A 175 1.51 10.90 -6.02
N HIS A 176 1.12 11.57 -7.10
CA HIS A 176 -0.21 11.42 -7.72
C HIS A 176 -0.23 10.45 -8.91
N LEU A 177 0.92 9.81 -9.22
CA LEU A 177 0.96 8.76 -10.24
C LEU A 177 -0.08 7.69 -9.92
N ASN A 178 -0.93 7.38 -10.89
CA ASN A 178 -1.96 6.35 -10.80
C ASN A 178 -1.90 5.51 -12.09
N ILE A 179 -1.44 4.30 -11.97
CA ILE A 179 -1.19 3.43 -13.12
C ILE A 179 -2.52 2.83 -13.57
N ASP A 180 -3.11 3.38 -14.63
CA ASP A 180 -4.37 2.90 -15.22
C ASP A 180 -4.27 2.67 -16.73
N THR A 181 -3.32 3.33 -17.40
CA THR A 181 -3.13 3.32 -18.86
C THR A 181 -1.67 3.06 -19.23
N GLU A 182 -1.38 2.83 -20.51
CA GLU A 182 -0.01 2.67 -21.01
C GLU A 182 0.82 3.96 -20.84
N ASP A 183 0.21 5.14 -20.94
CA ASP A 183 0.92 6.40 -20.71
C ASP A 183 1.30 6.55 -19.21
N ASP A 184 0.50 6.05 -18.29
CA ASP A 184 0.89 6.00 -16.87
C ASP A 184 2.07 5.04 -16.65
N VAL A 185 2.18 3.96 -17.44
CA VAL A 185 3.34 3.06 -17.38
C VAL A 185 4.62 3.76 -17.87
N LYS A 186 4.55 4.61 -18.89
CA LYS A 186 5.70 5.43 -19.31
C LYS A 186 6.15 6.37 -18.19
N LEU A 187 5.21 7.05 -17.52
CA LEU A 187 5.51 7.91 -16.37
C LEU A 187 6.08 7.10 -15.19
N LEU A 188 5.64 5.86 -15.00
CA LEU A 188 6.22 4.95 -14.02
C LEU A 188 7.68 4.62 -14.34
N LEU A 189 7.99 4.34 -15.60
CA LEU A 189 9.38 4.08 -16.04
C LEU A 189 10.26 5.31 -15.81
N ASP A 190 9.78 6.51 -16.14
CA ASP A 190 10.49 7.77 -15.87
C ASP A 190 10.76 7.96 -14.37
N TYR A 191 9.77 7.67 -13.51
CA TYR A 191 9.94 7.70 -12.06
C TYR A 191 11.10 6.80 -11.59
N TYR A 192 11.16 5.57 -12.10
CA TYR A 192 12.21 4.63 -11.72
C TYR A 192 13.57 4.92 -12.35
N ILE A 193 13.63 5.70 -13.46
CA ILE A 193 14.88 6.16 -14.06
C ILE A 193 15.48 7.35 -13.30
N GLN A 194 14.63 8.32 -12.90
CA GLN A 194 15.08 9.57 -12.26
C GLN A 194 15.42 9.38 -10.78
N ASP A 195 14.87 8.37 -10.13
CA ASP A 195 15.00 8.18 -8.70
C ASP A 195 15.86 6.96 -8.36
N GLU A 196 17.17 7.05 -8.71
CA GLU A 196 18.17 6.02 -8.35
C GLU A 196 18.31 5.84 -6.83
N SER A 197 17.87 6.81 -6.02
CA SER A 197 17.86 6.72 -4.56
C SER A 197 16.76 5.81 -4.00
N ASN A 198 15.81 5.37 -4.84
CA ASN A 198 14.69 4.51 -4.45
C ASN A 198 15.02 2.99 -4.51
N PHE A 199 16.24 2.62 -4.92
CA PHE A 199 16.70 1.22 -4.97
C PHE A 199 17.68 0.84 -3.88
#